data_d7ad07ef3249f9efd6e4400e341a79ac
#
_entry.id   d7ad07ef3249f9efd6e4400e341a79ac
#
_cell.length_a   1.000
_cell.length_b   1.000
_cell.length_c   1.000
_cell.angle_alpha   90.00
_cell.angle_beta   90.00
_cell.angle_gamma   90.00
#
_symmetry.space_group_name_H-M   'P 1'
#
loop_
_entity.id
_entity.type
_entity.pdbx_description
1 polymer ?
#
loop_
_entity_poly.entity_id
_entity_poly.type
_entity_poly.pdbx_seq_one_letter_code
_entity_poly.pdbx_strand_id
1 'polypeptide(L)'
;MRVINYFDSDRQSHWLDEIKRGDWSAAGFLYELLSKETFFDATGKKSKVLLLTDGDELISFCTYAEKDDIQPTELTPWMGFVYTFPEHRGHHYMGLLMDEVERLAIKEGVSEVYISTNHNGLYEKYGCEFRAEMHDMNGEPSRVYVKKIPAKELLIELQDTERPFEYTDHDRMLNSPY
;
A
#
# COMPACT_ATOMS: atom_id res chain seq x y z
N MET A 1 1.41 -11.67 -12.44
CA MET A 1 1.03 -10.74 -11.34
C MET A 1 1.84 -9.46 -11.47
N ARG A 2 1.25 -8.29 -11.25
CA ARG A 2 1.93 -6.98 -11.31
C ARG A 2 1.25 -5.97 -10.39
N VAL A 3 2.00 -4.95 -9.93
CA VAL A 3 1.43 -3.80 -9.24
C VAL A 3 1.24 -2.65 -10.25
N ILE A 4 0.06 -2.07 -10.26
CA ILE A 4 -0.28 -0.90 -11.09
C ILE A 4 -0.84 0.22 -10.21
N ASN A 5 -0.70 1.47 -10.66
CA ASN A 5 -1.44 2.58 -10.05
C ASN A 5 -2.81 2.71 -10.73
N TYR A 6 -3.87 2.74 -9.94
CA TYR A 6 -5.26 2.88 -10.40
C TYR A 6 -5.42 4.06 -11.37
N PHE A 7 -4.81 5.20 -11.05
CA PHE A 7 -4.98 6.44 -11.83
C PHE A 7 -4.26 6.41 -13.19
N ASP A 8 -3.29 5.51 -13.37
CA ASP A 8 -2.55 5.34 -14.64
C ASP A 8 -3.20 4.27 -15.53
N SER A 9 -4.24 3.61 -15.04
CA SER A 9 -4.95 2.55 -15.78
C SER A 9 -6.03 3.14 -16.69
N ASP A 10 -6.12 2.60 -17.90
CA ASP A 10 -7.24 2.83 -18.84
C ASP A 10 -8.51 2.03 -18.47
N ARG A 11 -8.43 1.16 -17.43
CA ARG A 11 -9.51 0.29 -16.95
C ARG A 11 -10.00 0.67 -15.55
N GLN A 12 -10.03 1.95 -15.22
CA GLN A 12 -10.42 2.42 -13.88
C GLN A 12 -11.80 1.94 -13.46
N SER A 13 -12.80 1.92 -14.36
CA SER A 13 -14.14 1.39 -14.04
C SER A 13 -14.11 -0.05 -13.59
N HIS A 14 -13.34 -0.90 -14.27
CA HIS A 14 -13.18 -2.30 -13.90
C HIS A 14 -12.56 -2.45 -12.51
N TRP A 15 -11.47 -1.73 -12.25
CA TRP A 15 -10.79 -1.80 -10.96
C TRP A 15 -11.64 -1.21 -9.81
N LEU A 16 -12.44 -0.22 -10.10
CA LEU A 16 -13.38 0.35 -9.14
C LEU A 16 -14.45 -0.69 -8.74
N ASP A 17 -14.99 -1.44 -9.70
CA ASP A 17 -15.92 -2.52 -9.44
C ASP A 17 -15.27 -3.66 -8.63
N GLU A 18 -14.00 -3.97 -8.92
CA GLU A 18 -13.24 -4.97 -8.14
C GLU A 18 -13.00 -4.49 -6.69
N ILE A 19 -12.59 -3.23 -6.45
CA ILE A 19 -12.43 -2.67 -5.11
C ILE A 19 -13.73 -2.75 -4.31
N LYS A 20 -14.87 -2.48 -4.95
CA LYS A 20 -16.20 -2.55 -4.34
C LYS A 20 -16.55 -3.93 -3.77
N ARG A 21 -15.96 -5.00 -4.30
CA ARG A 21 -16.18 -6.38 -3.81
C ARG A 21 -15.54 -6.66 -2.46
N GLY A 22 -14.65 -5.79 -1.97
CA GLY A 22 -14.00 -5.97 -0.67
C GLY A 22 -15.02 -6.03 0.47
N ASP A 23 -14.91 -7.04 1.33
CA ASP A 23 -15.77 -7.29 2.49
C ASP A 23 -15.39 -6.47 3.74
N TRP A 24 -14.55 -5.46 3.57
CA TRP A 24 -14.03 -4.59 4.61
C TRP A 24 -14.59 -3.17 4.47
N SER A 25 -15.01 -2.56 5.58
CA SER A 25 -15.58 -1.20 5.58
C SER A 25 -14.68 -0.14 4.94
N ALA A 26 -13.36 -0.23 5.15
CA ALA A 26 -12.42 0.69 4.54
C ALA A 26 -12.29 0.48 3.01
N ALA A 27 -12.49 -0.74 2.49
CA ALA A 27 -12.60 -0.96 1.05
C ALA A 27 -13.81 -0.24 0.46
N GLY A 28 -14.96 -0.29 1.14
CA GLY A 28 -16.15 0.48 0.79
C GLY A 28 -15.91 1.98 0.81
N PHE A 29 -15.17 2.47 1.80
CA PHE A 29 -14.82 3.89 1.89
C PHE A 29 -13.87 4.31 0.77
N LEU A 30 -12.84 3.51 0.45
CA LEU A 30 -11.99 3.78 -0.71
C LEU A 30 -12.77 3.83 -2.02
N TYR A 31 -13.70 2.86 -2.23
CA TYR A 31 -14.61 2.88 -3.36
C TYR A 31 -15.40 4.20 -3.45
N GLU A 32 -15.94 4.68 -2.33
CA GLU A 32 -16.67 5.96 -2.31
C GLU A 32 -15.78 7.15 -2.67
N LEU A 33 -14.57 7.23 -2.11
CA LEU A 33 -13.62 8.31 -2.42
C LEU A 33 -13.28 8.34 -3.92
N LEU A 34 -13.08 7.18 -4.53
CA LEU A 34 -12.76 7.07 -5.95
C LEU A 34 -13.97 7.36 -6.84
N SER A 35 -15.15 6.81 -6.53
CA SER A 35 -16.37 7.00 -7.32
C SER A 35 -16.91 8.42 -7.26
N LYS A 36 -16.68 9.14 -6.15
CA LYS A 36 -17.07 10.56 -5.97
C LYS A 36 -15.97 11.53 -6.37
N GLU A 37 -14.82 11.04 -6.86
CA GLU A 37 -13.66 11.85 -7.26
C GLU A 37 -13.10 12.73 -6.12
N THR A 38 -13.27 12.30 -4.85
CA THR A 38 -12.81 13.02 -3.66
C THR A 38 -11.56 12.41 -3.02
N PHE A 39 -10.96 11.43 -3.65
CA PHE A 39 -9.79 10.71 -3.13
C PHE A 39 -8.63 11.66 -2.80
N PHE A 40 -8.27 12.55 -3.73
CA PHE A 40 -7.16 13.48 -3.53
C PHE A 40 -7.45 14.57 -2.49
N ASP A 41 -8.71 14.94 -2.29
CA ASP A 41 -9.10 15.87 -1.22
C ASP A 41 -8.88 15.24 0.16
N ALA A 42 -9.18 13.95 0.29
CA ALA A 42 -9.01 13.21 1.52
C ALA A 42 -7.56 12.84 1.81
N THR A 43 -6.79 12.43 0.79
CA THR A 43 -5.49 11.77 0.96
C THR A 43 -4.28 12.62 0.55
N GLY A 44 -4.48 13.69 -0.22
CA GLY A 44 -3.44 14.54 -0.78
C GLY A 44 -3.19 14.30 -2.26
N LYS A 45 -2.70 15.34 -2.95
CA LYS A 45 -2.61 15.38 -4.43
C LYS A 45 -1.61 14.40 -5.04
N LYS A 46 -0.59 13.98 -4.28
CA LYS A 46 0.43 13.04 -4.74
C LYS A 46 0.11 11.59 -4.42
N SER A 47 -1.03 11.36 -3.80
CA SER A 47 -1.44 10.02 -3.36
C SER A 47 -1.72 9.08 -4.54
N LYS A 48 -1.53 7.79 -4.31
CA LYS A 48 -1.70 6.71 -5.29
C LYS A 48 -2.55 5.60 -4.69
N VAL A 49 -3.27 4.89 -5.54
CA VAL A 49 -3.92 3.62 -5.21
C VAL A 49 -3.18 2.53 -5.98
N LEU A 50 -2.51 1.65 -5.24
CA LEU A 50 -1.70 0.56 -5.78
C LEU A 50 -2.53 -0.72 -5.81
N LEU A 51 -2.63 -1.33 -6.97
CA LEU A 51 -3.39 -2.54 -7.22
C LEU A 51 -2.45 -3.67 -7.60
N LEU A 52 -2.44 -4.75 -6.82
CA LEU A 52 -1.80 -6.00 -7.22
C LEU A 52 -2.79 -6.81 -8.04
N THR A 53 -2.47 -7.06 -9.31
CA THR A 53 -3.37 -7.71 -10.28
C THR A 53 -2.75 -8.94 -10.89
N ASP A 54 -3.60 -9.92 -11.24
CA ASP A 54 -3.24 -11.04 -12.09
C ASP A 54 -4.24 -11.14 -13.26
N GLY A 55 -3.80 -10.69 -14.44
CA GLY A 55 -4.73 -10.49 -15.56
C GLY A 55 -5.82 -9.45 -15.20
N ASP A 56 -7.07 -9.90 -15.22
CA ASP A 56 -8.25 -9.09 -14.92
C ASP A 56 -8.66 -9.14 -13.45
N GLU A 57 -7.98 -9.93 -12.64
CA GLU A 57 -8.31 -10.15 -11.24
C GLU A 57 -7.54 -9.20 -10.33
N LEU A 58 -8.24 -8.58 -9.37
CA LEU A 58 -7.63 -7.81 -8.29
C LEU A 58 -7.35 -8.72 -7.10
N ILE A 59 -6.07 -8.87 -6.76
CA ILE A 59 -5.59 -9.75 -5.70
C ILE A 59 -5.53 -9.01 -4.35
N SER A 60 -4.97 -7.81 -4.38
CA SER A 60 -4.73 -7.01 -3.19
C SER A 60 -4.58 -5.53 -3.59
N PHE A 61 -4.79 -4.62 -2.65
CA PHE A 61 -4.56 -3.19 -2.90
C PHE A 61 -4.12 -2.47 -1.63
N CYS A 62 -3.53 -1.30 -1.82
CA CYS A 62 -3.26 -0.32 -0.76
C CYS A 62 -3.23 1.09 -1.34
N THR A 63 -3.10 2.08 -0.47
CA THR A 63 -2.76 3.44 -0.86
C THR A 63 -1.34 3.78 -0.45
N TYR A 64 -0.70 4.64 -1.22
CA TYR A 64 0.49 5.40 -0.84
C TYR A 64 0.09 6.86 -0.84
N ALA A 65 -0.03 7.49 0.31
CA ALA A 65 -0.78 8.73 0.48
C ALA A 65 -0.07 9.75 1.37
N GLU A 66 -0.33 11.04 1.14
CA GLU A 66 0.18 12.12 1.99
C GLU A 66 -0.52 12.15 3.36
N LYS A 67 -1.77 11.68 3.43
CA LYS A 67 -2.58 11.63 4.65
C LYS A 67 -3.30 10.28 4.75
N ASP A 68 -3.55 9.85 5.97
CA ASP A 68 -4.38 8.69 6.31
C ASP A 68 -5.29 9.04 7.49
N ASP A 69 -5.79 8.06 8.22
CA ASP A 69 -6.76 8.22 9.31
C ASP A 69 -6.19 8.92 10.56
N ILE A 70 -4.87 8.96 10.73
CA ILE A 70 -4.23 9.70 11.83
C ILE A 70 -4.09 11.18 11.45
N GLN A 71 -4.99 12.00 12.01
CA GLN A 71 -4.97 13.45 11.76
C GLN A 71 -5.43 14.22 13.03
N PRO A 72 -4.83 15.40 13.31
CA PRO A 72 -3.72 16.04 12.60
C PRO A 72 -2.37 15.42 12.93
N THR A 73 -1.46 15.36 11.96
CA THR A 73 -0.06 14.93 12.16
C THR A 73 0.83 15.48 11.06
N GLU A 74 2.13 15.62 11.36
CA GLU A 74 3.17 15.93 10.39
C GLU A 74 3.77 14.66 9.75
N LEU A 75 3.37 13.48 10.20
CA LEU A 75 3.85 12.21 9.65
C LEU A 75 3.31 12.03 8.22
N THR A 76 4.21 11.74 7.30
CA THR A 76 3.90 11.53 5.88
C THR A 76 5.12 10.88 5.18
N PRO A 77 4.96 10.07 4.13
CA PRO A 77 3.72 9.52 3.62
C PRO A 77 3.22 8.28 4.41
N TRP A 78 2.03 7.83 4.05
CA TRP A 78 1.35 6.69 4.66
C TRP A 78 1.09 5.57 3.64
N MET A 79 1.24 4.33 4.09
CA MET A 79 0.65 3.16 3.43
C MET A 79 -0.64 2.82 4.16
N GLY A 80 -1.77 3.04 3.50
CA GLY A 80 -3.11 2.85 4.06
C GLY A 80 -3.99 1.94 3.21
N PHE A 81 -5.22 1.70 3.66
CA PHE A 81 -6.19 0.87 2.95
C PHE A 81 -5.65 -0.49 2.51
N VAL A 82 -4.79 -1.12 3.29
CA VAL A 82 -4.16 -2.39 2.93
C VAL A 82 -5.17 -3.52 3.02
N TYR A 83 -5.48 -4.12 1.88
CA TYR A 83 -6.47 -5.18 1.78
C TYR A 83 -6.04 -6.26 0.80
N THR A 84 -6.22 -7.52 1.21
CA THR A 84 -6.07 -8.70 0.34
C THR A 84 -7.40 -9.46 0.37
N PHE A 85 -7.91 -9.80 -0.82
CA PHE A 85 -9.14 -10.56 -0.94
C PHE A 85 -9.04 -11.91 -0.22
N PRO A 86 -10.11 -12.40 0.43
CA PRO A 86 -10.07 -13.60 1.26
C PRO A 86 -9.48 -14.82 0.57
N GLU A 87 -9.81 -15.04 -0.70
CA GLU A 87 -9.34 -16.14 -1.53
C GLU A 87 -7.83 -16.10 -1.83
N HIS A 88 -7.19 -14.94 -1.61
CA HIS A 88 -5.76 -14.70 -1.86
C HIS A 88 -4.94 -14.51 -0.59
N ARG A 89 -5.55 -14.64 0.60
CA ARG A 89 -4.84 -14.50 1.88
C ARG A 89 -3.88 -15.68 2.12
N GLY A 90 -2.85 -15.46 2.94
CA GLY A 90 -1.85 -16.50 3.26
C GLY A 90 -0.71 -16.63 2.25
N HIS A 91 -0.67 -15.80 1.21
CA HIS A 91 0.36 -15.82 0.15
C HIS A 91 1.35 -14.64 0.25
N HIS A 92 1.33 -13.89 1.34
CA HIS A 92 2.20 -12.72 1.58
C HIS A 92 2.11 -11.60 0.52
N TYR A 93 0.99 -11.49 -0.17
CA TYR A 93 0.79 -10.49 -1.25
C TYR A 93 0.90 -9.04 -0.78
N MET A 94 0.66 -8.77 0.51
CA MET A 94 0.94 -7.45 1.10
C MET A 94 2.42 -7.06 0.96
N GLY A 95 3.34 -8.03 0.99
CA GLY A 95 4.77 -7.80 0.78
C GLY A 95 5.06 -7.17 -0.58
N LEU A 96 4.39 -7.63 -1.64
CA LEU A 96 4.55 -7.08 -2.99
C LEU A 96 4.09 -5.61 -3.09
N LEU A 97 3.03 -5.27 -2.37
CA LEU A 97 2.57 -3.88 -2.26
C LEU A 97 3.55 -3.03 -1.44
N MET A 98 4.11 -3.60 -0.34
CA MET A 98 5.12 -2.94 0.48
C MET A 98 6.39 -2.64 -0.33
N ASP A 99 6.85 -3.58 -1.15
CA ASP A 99 8.01 -3.42 -2.03
C ASP A 99 7.79 -2.27 -3.03
N GLU A 100 6.58 -2.16 -3.60
CA GLU A 100 6.23 -1.05 -4.49
C GLU A 100 6.17 0.30 -3.75
N VAL A 101 5.62 0.31 -2.53
CA VAL A 101 5.60 1.50 -1.66
C VAL A 101 7.04 1.93 -1.35
N GLU A 102 7.92 0.99 -1.01
CA GLU A 102 9.34 1.26 -0.75
C GLU A 102 10.03 1.83 -1.99
N ARG A 103 9.80 1.24 -3.17
CA ARG A 103 10.33 1.74 -4.45
C ARG A 103 9.90 3.17 -4.74
N LEU A 104 8.64 3.51 -4.52
CA LEU A 104 8.11 4.86 -4.68
C LEU A 104 8.74 5.84 -3.69
N ALA A 105 8.82 5.45 -2.42
CA ALA A 105 9.43 6.25 -1.37
C ALA A 105 10.92 6.56 -1.66
N ILE A 106 11.68 5.56 -2.11
CA ILE A 106 13.08 5.74 -2.55
C ILE A 106 13.15 6.75 -3.71
N LYS A 107 12.29 6.60 -4.73
CA LYS A 107 12.25 7.51 -5.88
C LYS A 107 11.93 8.95 -5.47
N GLU A 108 11.10 9.13 -4.46
CA GLU A 108 10.70 10.44 -3.93
C GLU A 108 11.71 11.00 -2.90
N GLY A 109 12.72 10.21 -2.51
CA GLY A 109 13.72 10.61 -1.51
C GLY A 109 13.17 10.65 -0.09
N VAL A 110 12.14 9.84 0.18
CA VAL A 110 11.50 9.70 1.49
C VAL A 110 12.26 8.68 2.32
N SER A 111 12.49 8.97 3.59
CA SER A 111 13.25 8.08 4.50
C SER A 111 12.38 7.19 5.40
N GLU A 112 11.10 7.50 5.53
CA GLU A 112 10.16 6.78 6.39
C GLU A 112 8.78 6.76 5.76
N VAL A 113 8.09 5.61 5.85
CA VAL A 113 6.66 5.45 5.48
C VAL A 113 5.92 4.95 6.72
N TYR A 114 4.75 5.50 6.99
CA TYR A 114 3.95 5.21 8.17
C TYR A 114 2.74 4.33 7.84
N ILE A 115 2.32 3.52 8.82
CA ILE A 115 1.17 2.63 8.71
C ILE A 115 0.36 2.75 9.99
N SER A 116 -0.94 3.07 9.87
CA SER A 116 -1.92 3.02 10.95
C SER A 116 -2.64 1.68 10.93
N THR A 117 -2.72 0.98 12.06
CA THR A 117 -3.31 -0.36 12.11
C THR A 117 -3.66 -0.78 13.52
N ASN A 118 -4.66 -1.66 13.66
CA ASN A 118 -4.97 -2.36 14.90
C ASN A 118 -4.27 -3.73 14.99
N HIS A 119 -3.57 -4.17 13.94
CA HIS A 119 -2.82 -5.42 13.96
C HIS A 119 -1.54 -5.29 14.79
N ASN A 120 -1.23 -6.32 15.55
CA ASN A 120 0.00 -6.47 16.31
C ASN A 120 0.78 -7.69 15.78
N GLY A 121 2.06 -7.53 15.51
CA GLY A 121 2.92 -8.60 15.01
C GLY A 121 2.81 -8.90 13.51
N LEU A 122 1.99 -8.16 12.77
CA LEU A 122 1.85 -8.33 11.33
C LEU A 122 2.92 -7.55 10.55
N TYR A 123 2.99 -6.25 10.78
CA TYR A 123 3.88 -5.36 10.01
C TYR A 123 5.35 -5.53 10.40
N GLU A 124 5.63 -6.01 11.60
CA GLU A 124 6.98 -6.37 12.05
C GLU A 124 7.60 -7.47 11.16
N LYS A 125 6.79 -8.37 10.60
CA LYS A 125 7.23 -9.41 9.66
C LYS A 125 7.74 -8.84 8.33
N TYR A 126 7.33 -7.60 8.02
CA TYR A 126 7.74 -6.87 6.82
C TYR A 126 8.80 -5.79 7.13
N GLY A 127 9.43 -5.88 8.30
CA GLY A 127 10.50 -4.97 8.71
C GLY A 127 10.02 -3.59 9.13
N CYS A 128 8.75 -3.46 9.54
CA CYS A 128 8.25 -2.25 10.17
C CYS A 128 8.50 -2.26 11.67
N GLU A 129 8.76 -1.10 12.24
CA GLU A 129 8.97 -0.92 13.68
C GLU A 129 7.75 -0.20 14.29
N PHE A 130 7.32 -0.63 15.48
CA PHE A 130 6.30 0.09 16.23
C PHE A 130 6.85 1.46 16.64
N ARG A 131 6.11 2.52 16.35
CA ARG A 131 6.49 3.89 16.67
C ARG A 131 5.76 4.43 17.89
N ALA A 132 4.43 4.38 17.85
CA ALA A 132 3.58 4.96 18.91
C ALA A 132 2.13 4.44 18.82
N GLU A 133 1.39 4.58 19.91
CA GLU A 133 -0.07 4.59 19.89
C GLU A 133 -0.54 6.03 19.66
N MET A 134 -1.39 6.22 18.67
CA MET A 134 -1.99 7.50 18.31
C MET A 134 -3.52 7.33 18.21
N HIS A 135 -4.25 8.41 17.94
CA HIS A 135 -5.69 8.34 17.75
C HIS A 135 -6.06 8.64 16.30
N ASP A 136 -6.99 7.88 15.77
CA ASP A 136 -7.57 8.14 14.46
C ASP A 136 -8.51 9.34 14.46
N MET A 137 -9.06 9.68 13.30
CA MET A 137 -10.01 10.81 13.17
C MET A 137 -11.32 10.63 13.95
N ASN A 138 -11.62 9.42 14.42
CA ASN A 138 -12.78 9.12 15.26
C ASN A 138 -12.43 9.16 16.74
N GLY A 139 -11.17 9.39 17.11
CA GLY A 139 -10.67 9.38 18.46
C GLY A 139 -10.36 8.00 19.01
N GLU A 140 -10.39 6.97 18.17
CA GLU A 140 -10.07 5.60 18.56
C GLU A 140 -8.55 5.36 18.54
N PRO A 141 -8.02 4.58 19.51
CA PRO A 141 -6.59 4.28 19.54
C PRO A 141 -6.17 3.44 18.33
N SER A 142 -5.06 3.80 17.73
CA SER A 142 -4.45 3.08 16.61
C SER A 142 -2.94 2.97 16.81
N ARG A 143 -2.37 1.83 16.44
CA ARG A 143 -0.93 1.60 16.45
C ARG A 143 -0.33 2.17 15.18
N VAL A 144 0.69 3.02 15.33
CA VAL A 144 1.45 3.55 14.20
C VAL A 144 2.78 2.81 14.10
N TYR A 145 3.02 2.26 12.94
CA TYR A 145 4.28 1.63 12.55
C TYR A 145 5.05 2.50 11.57
N VAL A 146 6.35 2.34 11.53
CA VAL A 146 7.23 2.99 10.57
C VAL A 146 8.03 1.96 9.79
N LYS A 147 8.03 2.08 8.48
CA LYS A 147 8.96 1.40 7.57
C LYS A 147 10.08 2.37 7.24
N LYS A 148 11.31 2.04 7.63
CA LYS A 148 12.50 2.80 7.24
C LYS A 148 12.88 2.46 5.82
N ILE A 149 13.12 3.48 5.03
CA ILE A 149 13.41 3.39 3.60
C ILE A 149 14.92 3.58 3.39
N PRO A 150 15.60 2.67 2.68
CA PRO A 150 17.01 2.81 2.40
C PRO A 150 17.32 4.05 1.56
N ALA A 151 18.51 4.61 1.73
CA ALA A 151 18.92 5.81 1.01
C ALA A 151 19.01 5.56 -0.51
N LYS A 152 18.76 6.61 -1.28
CA LYS A 152 18.65 6.60 -2.76
C LYS A 152 19.89 6.05 -3.50
N GLU A 153 21.03 5.95 -2.84
CA GLU A 153 22.29 5.43 -3.38
C GLU A 153 22.20 3.96 -3.81
N LEU A 154 21.26 3.19 -3.23
CA LEU A 154 20.95 1.81 -3.66
C LEU A 154 20.15 1.74 -4.97
N LEU A 155 19.62 2.86 -5.47
CA LEU A 155 18.83 2.89 -6.72
C LEU A 155 19.67 2.75 -7.99
N ILE A 156 20.98 2.97 -7.95
CA ILE A 156 21.83 2.89 -9.15
C ILE A 156 21.87 1.45 -9.68
N GLU A 157 21.71 0.46 -8.80
CA GLU A 157 21.62 -0.96 -9.21
C GLU A 157 20.22 -1.36 -9.72
N LEU A 158 19.16 -0.59 -9.37
CA LEU A 158 17.79 -0.89 -9.77
C LEU A 158 17.34 -0.15 -11.04
N GLN A 159 18.06 0.91 -11.47
CA GLN A 159 17.71 1.70 -12.66
C GLN A 159 17.98 0.99 -14.00
N ASP A 160 18.74 -0.12 -14.01
CA ASP A 160 18.96 -0.92 -15.21
C ASP A 160 17.81 -1.90 -15.54
N THR A 161 16.75 -1.90 -14.76
CA THR A 161 15.56 -2.72 -14.98
C THR A 161 14.31 -1.85 -15.12
N GLU A 162 14.13 -1.16 -16.25
CA GLU A 162 12.84 -0.63 -16.72
C GLU A 162 11.88 -1.77 -17.14
N ARG A 163 11.86 -2.89 -16.42
CA ARG A 163 10.81 -3.90 -16.59
C ARG A 163 9.77 -3.71 -15.50
N PRO A 164 8.47 -3.79 -15.83
CA PRO A 164 7.47 -4.00 -14.82
C PRO A 164 7.87 -5.26 -14.04
N PHE A 165 7.88 -5.15 -12.71
CA PHE A 165 8.20 -6.29 -11.85
C PHE A 165 7.18 -7.39 -12.12
N GLU A 166 7.56 -8.40 -12.91
CA GLU A 166 6.81 -9.64 -13.08
C GLU A 166 7.31 -10.62 -12.03
N TYR A 167 6.54 -10.83 -10.99
CA TYR A 167 6.85 -11.84 -9.98
C TYR A 167 6.57 -13.23 -10.55
N THR A 168 7.60 -14.05 -10.61
CA THR A 168 7.48 -15.48 -10.95
C THR A 168 7.31 -16.32 -9.69
N ASP A 169 6.76 -17.52 -9.81
CA ASP A 169 6.62 -18.46 -8.68
C ASP A 169 7.98 -18.84 -8.06
N HIS A 170 9.07 -18.62 -8.76
CA HIS A 170 10.43 -18.87 -8.28
C HIS A 170 10.87 -17.84 -7.22
N ASP A 171 10.46 -16.59 -7.35
CA ASP A 171 10.79 -15.52 -6.42
C ASP A 171 10.09 -15.70 -5.06
N ARG A 172 9.00 -16.49 -5.04
CA ARG A 172 8.27 -16.85 -3.81
C ARG A 172 9.09 -17.74 -2.85
N MET A 173 9.98 -18.57 -3.38
CA MET A 173 10.73 -19.54 -2.56
C MET A 173 11.96 -18.94 -1.89
N LEU A 174 12.53 -17.86 -2.46
CA LEU A 174 13.78 -17.29 -2.00
C LEU A 174 13.60 -16.23 -0.89
N ASN A 175 12.42 -15.62 -0.79
CA ASN A 175 12.14 -14.54 0.15
C ASN A 175 11.08 -14.89 1.22
N SER A 176 10.74 -16.15 1.39
CA SER A 176 9.84 -16.60 2.46
C SER A 176 10.67 -16.97 3.68
N PRO A 177 10.56 -16.24 4.81
CA PRO A 177 11.15 -16.68 6.08
C PRO A 177 10.34 -17.79 6.76
N TYR A 178 9.28 -18.33 6.09
CA TYR A 178 8.51 -19.52 6.53
C TYR A 178 7.71 -20.14 5.39
#